data_47ea7495b682a9e52ae6bf46d7d00b69
#
_entry.id   47ea7495b682a9e52ae6bf46d7d00b69
#
_cell.length_a   1.000
_cell.length_b   1.000
_cell.length_c   1.000
_cell.angle_alpha   90.00
_cell.angle_beta   90.00
_cell.angle_gamma   90.00
#
_symmetry.space_group_name_H-M   'P 1'
#
loop_
_entity.id
_entity.type
_entity.pdbx_description
1 polymer ?
#
loop_
_entity_poly.entity_id
_entity_poly.type
_entity_poly.pdbx_seq_one_letter_code
_entity_poly.pdbx_strand_id
1 'polypeptide(L)'
;MFRKIVLSLVTAVLVLSYPVMADSGIDGQVDEFRSQTKCENVSVVVYDHGEITYYGDSEGLYQIGSMTKSFTGLGVQKLIGKGEIKPDDKVSDLIPGFTSYYDNKEVDLTVENLLTQKSGYTNSETDYPSATESMTLTEWAMSISGKELKSMPGTEYAYSNVNYNLLGLIIENTTGMSYREYMESEVLVPLNLDATSVGTPEDTDHIITGSRLGFRNTFEYEVPVREASIPAGYFYSNTDDIGTWMTAWIEGTDTSMDDIISGLETEGDYYAGWERFADGTIGHSGGTPNYSSRIVFSREHQIGVCVLTNLNVASTTDSLCNNIFAELTGKTSGGLICDVWTVFDIIFTSVSVLGIALFIASMVTKKKGFLIGTGSALLLLSVLIFILFPVIFGAGFKEIAFIWAPWSFITGFIILVTDVVCTAIKLVVVKADEGRTKTG
;
A
#
# COMPACT_ATOMS: atom_id res chain seq x y z
N MET A 1 4.63 22.12 -3.68
CA MET A 1 6.08 22.36 -3.89
C MET A 1 6.91 21.81 -2.73
N PHE A 2 6.68 22.18 -1.48
CA PHE A 2 7.43 21.69 -0.30
C PHE A 2 7.31 20.16 -0.13
N ARG A 3 6.11 19.58 -0.27
CA ARG A 3 5.85 18.13 -0.21
C ARG A 3 6.62 17.33 -1.29
N LYS A 4 6.68 17.87 -2.54
CA LYS A 4 7.47 17.26 -3.63
C LYS A 4 8.97 17.31 -3.36
N ILE A 5 9.46 18.40 -2.75
CA ILE A 5 10.88 18.56 -2.39
C ILE A 5 11.25 17.63 -1.24
N VAL A 6 10.41 17.53 -0.20
CA VAL A 6 10.63 16.63 0.93
C VAL A 6 10.54 15.18 0.48
N LEU A 7 9.54 14.83 -0.35
CA LEU A 7 9.41 13.48 -0.93
C LEU A 7 10.63 13.14 -1.79
N SER A 8 11.11 14.07 -2.64
CA SER A 8 12.32 13.88 -3.46
C SER A 8 13.61 13.77 -2.61
N LEU A 9 13.70 14.49 -1.49
CA LEU A 9 14.81 14.36 -0.55
C LEU A 9 14.75 13.04 0.22
N VAL A 10 13.58 12.62 0.65
CA VAL A 10 13.36 11.32 1.28
C VAL A 10 13.66 10.19 0.28
N THR A 11 13.20 10.30 -0.97
CA THR A 11 13.52 9.32 -2.02
C THR A 11 15.00 9.30 -2.37
N ALA A 12 15.67 10.46 -2.41
CA ALA A 12 17.11 10.54 -2.73
C ALA A 12 18.01 9.98 -1.60
N VAL A 13 17.58 10.08 -0.34
CA VAL A 13 18.27 9.48 0.82
C VAL A 13 17.97 7.97 0.93
N LEU A 14 16.88 7.49 0.33
CA LEU A 14 16.33 6.14 0.51
C LEU A 14 16.67 5.16 -0.63
N VAL A 15 17.40 5.55 -1.68
CA VAL A 15 17.94 4.58 -2.65
C VAL A 15 19.17 3.89 -2.03
N LEU A 16 18.97 3.22 -0.91
CA LEU A 16 19.90 2.21 -0.45
C LEU A 16 19.54 0.94 -1.22
N SER A 17 20.30 0.65 -2.27
CA SER A 17 20.26 -0.68 -2.90
C SER A 17 21.17 -1.61 -2.11
N TYR A 18 20.71 -2.83 -1.90
CA TYR A 18 21.55 -3.90 -1.41
C TYR A 18 22.52 -4.37 -2.51
N PRO A 19 23.71 -4.88 -2.18
CA PRO A 19 24.63 -5.37 -3.18
C PRO A 19 24.01 -6.51 -3.97
N VAL A 20 24.18 -6.50 -5.29
CA VAL A 20 23.77 -7.60 -6.18
C VAL A 20 24.59 -8.85 -5.80
N MET A 21 23.91 -9.93 -5.42
CA MET A 21 24.55 -11.25 -5.32
C MET A 21 24.64 -11.86 -6.71
N ALA A 22 25.76 -12.52 -7.02
CA ALA A 22 25.97 -13.13 -8.32
C ALA A 22 25.03 -14.33 -8.52
N ASP A 23 24.37 -14.36 -9.68
CA ASP A 23 23.68 -15.47 -10.35
C ASP A 23 23.28 -16.65 -9.43
N SER A 24 22.21 -16.44 -8.65
CA SER A 24 21.75 -17.43 -7.67
C SER A 24 20.43 -18.12 -8.09
N GLY A 25 19.88 -17.79 -9.26
CA GLY A 25 18.55 -18.21 -9.69
C GLY A 25 17.44 -17.63 -8.81
N ILE A 26 16.20 -17.98 -9.09
CA ILE A 26 15.03 -17.44 -8.40
C ILE A 26 15.04 -17.80 -6.90
N ASP A 27 15.36 -19.02 -6.53
CA ASP A 27 15.46 -19.43 -5.11
C ASP A 27 16.45 -18.57 -4.34
N GLY A 28 17.62 -18.28 -4.92
CA GLY A 28 18.60 -17.43 -4.26
C GLY A 28 18.14 -15.96 -4.12
N GLN A 29 17.39 -15.43 -5.08
CA GLN A 29 16.79 -14.09 -4.97
C GLN A 29 15.74 -14.05 -3.86
N VAL A 30 14.90 -15.10 -3.71
CA VAL A 30 13.92 -15.24 -2.64
C VAL A 30 14.62 -15.34 -1.28
N ASP A 31 15.70 -16.12 -1.18
CA ASP A 31 16.46 -16.25 0.07
C ASP A 31 17.15 -14.94 0.45
N GLU A 32 17.68 -14.19 -0.52
CA GLU A 32 18.21 -12.86 -0.31
C GLU A 32 17.14 -11.91 0.21
N PHE A 33 15.95 -11.90 -0.40
CA PHE A 33 14.81 -11.11 0.04
C PHE A 33 14.44 -11.42 1.50
N ARG A 34 14.28 -12.71 1.85
CA ARG A 34 13.99 -13.15 3.23
C ARG A 34 15.07 -12.69 4.22
N SER A 35 16.33 -12.83 3.84
CA SER A 35 17.47 -12.41 4.67
C SER A 35 17.44 -10.91 4.98
N GLN A 36 17.13 -10.09 3.99
CA GLN A 36 17.16 -8.63 4.08
C GLN A 36 15.94 -8.05 4.78
N THR A 37 14.74 -8.54 4.47
CA THR A 37 13.47 -8.01 4.99
C THR A 37 13.04 -8.65 6.30
N LYS A 38 13.53 -9.86 6.60
CA LYS A 38 13.02 -10.74 7.67
C LYS A 38 11.59 -11.22 7.43
N CYS A 39 11.10 -11.11 6.20
CA CYS A 39 9.83 -11.67 5.79
C CYS A 39 9.94 -13.20 5.77
N GLU A 40 9.10 -13.88 6.54
CA GLU A 40 9.15 -15.35 6.65
C GLU A 40 8.45 -16.03 5.48
N ASN A 41 7.29 -15.50 5.07
CA ASN A 41 6.47 -16.09 4.02
C ASN A 41 6.55 -15.25 2.74
N VAL A 42 7.14 -15.85 1.73
CA VAL A 42 7.27 -15.31 0.37
C VAL A 42 6.89 -16.41 -0.59
N SER A 43 5.90 -16.15 -1.44
CA SER A 43 5.46 -17.06 -2.49
C SER A 43 5.61 -16.37 -3.84
N VAL A 44 6.13 -17.10 -4.81
CA VAL A 44 6.35 -16.60 -6.17
C VAL A 44 5.74 -17.57 -7.16
N VAL A 45 5.06 -17.03 -8.16
CA VAL A 45 4.64 -17.78 -9.35
C VAL A 45 5.26 -17.15 -10.59
N VAL A 46 5.76 -18.00 -11.46
CA VAL A 46 6.34 -17.66 -12.76
C VAL A 46 5.52 -18.37 -13.85
N TYR A 47 5.10 -17.60 -14.85
CA TYR A 47 4.62 -18.11 -16.12
C TYR A 47 5.71 -17.90 -17.17
N ASP A 48 6.10 -18.95 -17.85
CA ASP A 48 7.13 -18.92 -18.90
C ASP A 48 6.68 -19.78 -20.08
N HIS A 49 6.20 -19.14 -21.17
CA HIS A 49 5.77 -19.79 -22.44
C HIS A 49 4.79 -20.97 -22.23
N GLY A 50 3.80 -20.82 -21.32
CA GLY A 50 2.78 -21.83 -21.01
C GLY A 50 3.14 -22.76 -19.87
N GLU A 51 4.34 -22.68 -19.30
CA GLU A 51 4.76 -23.42 -18.12
C GLU A 51 4.62 -22.56 -16.88
N ILE A 52 4.06 -23.11 -15.80
CA ILE A 52 3.92 -22.42 -14.51
C ILE A 52 4.83 -23.08 -13.49
N THR A 53 5.62 -22.28 -12.80
CA THR A 53 6.51 -22.72 -11.73
C THR A 53 6.25 -21.91 -10.44
N TYR A 54 6.25 -22.59 -9.31
CA TYR A 54 6.01 -22.00 -7.99
C TYR A 54 7.25 -22.07 -7.10
N TYR A 55 7.46 -21.03 -6.29
CA TYR A 55 8.50 -20.96 -5.26
C TYR A 55 7.82 -20.54 -3.94
N GLY A 56 8.02 -21.32 -2.89
CA GLY A 56 7.34 -21.14 -1.60
C GLY A 56 6.01 -21.88 -1.54
N ASP A 57 5.10 -21.44 -0.68
CA ASP A 57 3.78 -22.04 -0.47
C ASP A 57 2.80 -21.55 -1.55
N SER A 58 2.34 -22.45 -2.43
CA SER A 58 1.41 -22.09 -3.51
C SER A 58 -0.04 -22.00 -3.06
N GLU A 59 -0.41 -22.62 -1.92
CA GLU A 59 -1.79 -22.67 -1.41
C GLU A 59 -2.06 -21.57 -0.37
N GLY A 60 -1.01 -21.01 0.24
CA GLY A 60 -1.13 -19.98 1.26
C GLY A 60 -1.79 -18.69 0.74
N LEU A 61 -2.81 -18.20 1.47
CA LEU A 61 -3.61 -17.04 1.12
C LEU A 61 -3.00 -15.76 1.68
N TYR A 62 -2.77 -14.78 0.80
CA TYR A 62 -2.27 -13.45 1.14
C TYR A 62 -3.27 -12.38 0.74
N GLN A 63 -3.35 -11.26 1.47
CA GLN A 63 -3.98 -10.06 0.91
C GLN A 63 -3.14 -9.53 -0.25
N ILE A 64 -3.78 -9.43 -1.42
CA ILE A 64 -3.08 -8.98 -2.63
C ILE A 64 -3.07 -7.46 -2.80
N GLY A 65 -3.59 -6.72 -1.82
CA GLY A 65 -3.60 -5.26 -1.84
C GLY A 65 -4.18 -4.71 -3.13
N SER A 66 -3.58 -3.66 -3.65
CA SER A 66 -4.09 -2.96 -4.84
C SER A 66 -4.07 -3.77 -6.14
N MET A 67 -3.48 -4.97 -6.19
CA MET A 67 -3.71 -5.89 -7.30
C MET A 67 -5.21 -6.23 -7.45
N THR A 68 -6.00 -6.16 -6.37
CA THR A 68 -7.47 -6.25 -6.38
C THR A 68 -8.12 -5.36 -7.44
N LYS A 69 -7.53 -4.20 -7.72
CA LYS A 69 -8.08 -3.24 -8.70
C LYS A 69 -8.20 -3.82 -10.11
N SER A 70 -7.31 -4.71 -10.50
CA SER A 70 -7.40 -5.37 -11.80
C SER A 70 -8.63 -6.30 -11.92
N PHE A 71 -9.01 -6.93 -10.81
CA PHE A 71 -10.25 -7.72 -10.74
C PHE A 71 -11.49 -6.83 -10.82
N THR A 72 -11.55 -5.76 -10.01
CA THR A 72 -12.63 -4.77 -10.07
C THR A 72 -12.75 -4.14 -11.45
N GLY A 73 -11.62 -3.78 -12.07
CA GLY A 73 -11.57 -3.23 -13.42
C GLY A 73 -12.12 -4.18 -14.47
N LEU A 74 -11.79 -5.49 -14.37
CA LEU A 74 -12.37 -6.51 -15.24
C LEU A 74 -13.88 -6.64 -15.03
N GLY A 75 -14.36 -6.62 -13.79
CA GLY A 75 -15.79 -6.63 -13.48
C GLY A 75 -16.54 -5.46 -14.14
N VAL A 76 -15.98 -4.24 -14.06
CA VAL A 76 -16.54 -3.05 -14.72
C VAL A 76 -16.49 -3.19 -16.24
N GLN A 77 -15.38 -3.68 -16.79
CA GLN A 77 -15.24 -3.86 -18.24
C GLN A 77 -16.25 -4.89 -18.79
N LYS A 78 -16.58 -5.92 -18.02
CA LYS A 78 -17.64 -6.87 -18.38
C LYS A 78 -19.03 -6.20 -18.46
N LEU A 79 -19.35 -5.27 -17.55
CA LEU A 79 -20.59 -4.48 -17.64
C LEU A 79 -20.59 -3.56 -18.86
N ILE A 80 -19.46 -2.95 -19.19
CA ILE A 80 -19.29 -2.15 -20.41
C ILE A 80 -19.51 -3.04 -21.66
N GLY A 81 -18.88 -4.19 -21.71
CA GLY A 81 -19.01 -5.14 -22.82
C GLY A 81 -20.44 -5.66 -23.00
N LYS A 82 -21.23 -5.81 -21.92
CA LYS A 82 -22.66 -6.14 -21.96
C LYS A 82 -23.54 -4.94 -22.34
N GLY A 83 -23.01 -3.72 -22.37
CA GLY A 83 -23.77 -2.49 -22.64
C GLY A 83 -24.65 -2.03 -21.47
N GLU A 84 -24.41 -2.53 -20.25
CA GLU A 84 -25.14 -2.17 -19.05
C GLU A 84 -24.69 -0.80 -18.51
N ILE A 85 -23.42 -0.44 -18.71
CA ILE A 85 -22.85 0.89 -18.47
C ILE A 85 -21.93 1.28 -19.63
N LYS A 86 -21.57 2.57 -19.68
CA LYS A 86 -20.62 3.11 -20.67
C LYS A 86 -19.48 3.86 -19.97
N PRO A 87 -18.31 3.99 -20.61
CA PRO A 87 -17.21 4.76 -20.08
C PRO A 87 -17.55 6.24 -19.78
N ASP A 88 -18.41 6.85 -20.60
CA ASP A 88 -18.86 8.24 -20.49
C ASP A 88 -20.09 8.43 -19.58
N ASP A 89 -20.66 7.37 -19.01
CA ASP A 89 -21.76 7.48 -18.06
C ASP A 89 -21.30 8.24 -16.81
N LYS A 90 -22.18 9.13 -16.33
CA LYS A 90 -21.90 9.95 -15.14
C LYS A 90 -22.06 9.13 -13.87
N VAL A 91 -21.11 9.28 -12.98
CA VAL A 91 -21.15 8.64 -11.66
C VAL A 91 -22.41 9.04 -10.87
N SER A 92 -22.87 10.30 -11.01
CA SER A 92 -24.11 10.79 -10.39
C SER A 92 -25.38 10.10 -10.89
N ASP A 93 -25.38 9.58 -12.13
CA ASP A 93 -26.51 8.84 -12.69
C ASP A 93 -26.51 7.38 -12.18
N LEU A 94 -25.32 6.80 -11.96
CA LEU A 94 -25.12 5.43 -11.48
C LEU A 94 -25.13 5.32 -9.94
N ILE A 95 -24.83 6.41 -9.23
CA ILE A 95 -24.87 6.51 -7.76
C ILE A 95 -25.80 7.66 -7.40
N PRO A 96 -27.10 7.41 -7.23
CA PRO A 96 -28.09 8.47 -6.93
C PRO A 96 -27.73 9.30 -5.69
N GLY A 97 -27.68 10.62 -5.85
CA GLY A 97 -27.36 11.55 -4.77
C GLY A 97 -25.86 11.80 -4.54
N PHE A 98 -24.98 11.15 -5.30
CA PHE A 98 -23.55 11.43 -5.28
C PHE A 98 -23.22 12.66 -6.13
N THR A 99 -22.42 13.57 -5.59
CA THR A 99 -21.97 14.78 -6.27
C THR A 99 -20.48 15.01 -6.08
N SER A 100 -19.83 15.66 -7.05
CA SER A 100 -18.43 16.06 -6.99
C SER A 100 -18.27 17.54 -7.32
N TYR A 101 -17.35 18.23 -6.67
CA TYR A 101 -17.11 19.64 -6.85
C TYR A 101 -15.63 19.91 -7.23
N TYR A 102 -15.42 20.91 -8.09
CA TYR A 102 -14.11 21.47 -8.37
C TYR A 102 -14.22 23.00 -8.51
N ASP A 103 -13.36 23.74 -7.81
CA ASP A 103 -13.40 25.20 -7.73
C ASP A 103 -14.79 25.74 -7.33
N ASN A 104 -15.40 25.12 -6.30
CA ASN A 104 -16.74 25.38 -5.76
C ASN A 104 -17.88 25.24 -6.80
N LYS A 105 -17.68 24.50 -7.87
CA LYS A 105 -18.69 24.19 -8.88
C LYS A 105 -18.90 22.70 -8.95
N GLU A 106 -20.14 22.29 -9.08
CA GLU A 106 -20.47 20.90 -9.36
C GLU A 106 -19.92 20.51 -10.73
N VAL A 107 -19.28 19.34 -10.81
CA VAL A 107 -18.67 18.82 -12.03
C VAL A 107 -19.07 17.37 -12.25
N ASP A 108 -19.19 17.00 -13.52
CA ASP A 108 -19.46 15.62 -13.92
C ASP A 108 -18.19 14.77 -13.76
N LEU A 109 -18.36 13.62 -13.15
CA LEU A 109 -17.36 12.57 -13.02
C LEU A 109 -17.85 11.35 -13.79
N THR A 110 -17.02 10.75 -14.65
CA THR A 110 -17.42 9.60 -15.48
C THR A 110 -16.77 8.29 -15.00
N VAL A 111 -17.31 7.15 -15.44
CA VAL A 111 -16.73 5.81 -15.21
C VAL A 111 -15.29 5.76 -15.70
N GLU A 112 -15.00 6.31 -16.88
CA GLU A 112 -13.65 6.39 -17.45
C GLU A 112 -12.69 7.18 -16.56
N ASN A 113 -13.14 8.30 -15.96
CA ASN A 113 -12.29 9.06 -15.03
C ASN A 113 -11.86 8.23 -13.82
N LEU A 114 -12.73 7.30 -13.35
CA LEU A 114 -12.40 6.37 -12.28
C LEU A 114 -11.42 5.28 -12.74
N LEU A 115 -11.69 4.65 -13.90
CA LEU A 115 -10.85 3.58 -14.48
C LEU A 115 -9.44 4.05 -14.82
N THR A 116 -9.28 5.31 -15.23
CA THR A 116 -8.00 5.92 -15.63
C THR A 116 -7.28 6.63 -14.50
N GLN A 117 -7.82 6.63 -13.26
CA GLN A 117 -7.27 7.39 -12.11
C GLN A 117 -7.16 8.91 -12.40
N LYS A 118 -8.08 9.45 -13.21
CA LYS A 118 -8.15 10.89 -13.58
C LYS A 118 -9.39 11.57 -13.01
N SER A 119 -9.92 11.08 -11.89
CA SER A 119 -11.12 11.62 -11.27
C SER A 119 -10.93 12.97 -10.55
N GLY A 120 -9.69 13.30 -10.17
CA GLY A 120 -9.38 14.42 -9.28
C GLY A 120 -9.38 14.07 -7.80
N TYR A 121 -9.78 12.87 -7.41
CA TYR A 121 -9.56 12.34 -6.06
C TYR A 121 -8.08 11.99 -5.85
N THR A 122 -7.63 12.01 -4.60
CA THR A 122 -6.28 11.58 -4.20
C THR A 122 -6.35 10.59 -3.03
N ASN A 123 -5.26 9.90 -2.73
CA ASN A 123 -5.15 9.01 -1.56
C ASN A 123 -4.94 9.76 -0.23
N SER A 124 -5.32 11.03 -0.14
CA SER A 124 -5.25 11.80 1.11
C SER A 124 -6.41 11.45 2.03
N GLU A 125 -6.17 10.70 3.08
CA GLU A 125 -7.19 10.38 4.10
C GLU A 125 -7.70 11.62 4.86
N THR A 126 -6.92 12.70 4.87
CA THR A 126 -7.35 13.98 5.44
C THR A 126 -8.45 14.62 4.60
N ASP A 127 -8.38 14.50 3.28
CA ASP A 127 -9.36 15.05 2.36
C ASP A 127 -10.53 14.07 2.13
N TYR A 128 -10.21 12.79 1.97
CA TYR A 128 -11.16 11.72 1.67
C TYR A 128 -10.96 10.57 2.68
N PRO A 129 -11.67 10.59 3.81
CA PRO A 129 -11.51 9.59 4.86
C PRO A 129 -11.74 8.17 4.35
N SER A 130 -10.88 7.27 4.76
CA SER A 130 -11.08 5.83 4.56
C SER A 130 -12.34 5.35 5.28
N ALA A 131 -12.95 4.28 4.76
CA ALA A 131 -14.07 3.62 5.42
C ALA A 131 -13.68 3.12 6.82
N THR A 132 -14.64 3.06 7.73
CA THR A 132 -14.54 2.26 8.95
C THR A 132 -14.83 0.78 8.63
N GLU A 133 -14.53 -0.13 9.55
CA GLU A 133 -14.67 -1.58 9.34
C GLU A 133 -16.06 -2.01 8.87
N SER A 134 -17.12 -1.39 9.43
CA SER A 134 -18.51 -1.79 9.21
C SER A 134 -19.28 -0.92 8.21
N MET A 135 -18.64 0.06 7.57
CA MET A 135 -19.31 0.89 6.57
C MET A 135 -19.58 0.10 5.29
N THR A 136 -20.79 0.22 4.76
CA THR A 136 -21.14 -0.22 3.40
C THR A 136 -20.52 0.71 2.36
N LEU A 137 -20.43 0.26 1.10
CA LEU A 137 -19.98 1.10 -0.02
C LEU A 137 -20.83 2.36 -0.16
N THR A 138 -22.16 2.24 -0.02
CA THR A 138 -23.11 3.37 -0.07
C THR A 138 -22.84 4.37 1.05
N GLU A 139 -22.75 3.94 2.31
CA GLU A 139 -22.49 4.83 3.44
C GLU A 139 -21.18 5.57 3.29
N TRP A 140 -20.14 4.85 2.87
CA TRP A 140 -18.84 5.46 2.63
C TRP A 140 -18.87 6.47 1.47
N ALA A 141 -19.47 6.13 0.32
CA ALA A 141 -19.58 7.03 -0.82
C ALA A 141 -20.35 8.31 -0.45
N MET A 142 -21.46 8.20 0.30
CA MET A 142 -22.21 9.36 0.78
C MET A 142 -21.39 10.22 1.75
N SER A 143 -20.47 9.66 2.51
CA SER A 143 -19.59 10.40 3.42
C SER A 143 -18.56 11.29 2.70
N ILE A 144 -18.23 10.95 1.44
CA ILE A 144 -17.33 11.74 0.60
C ILE A 144 -18.05 12.54 -0.49
N SER A 145 -19.35 12.34 -0.69
CA SER A 145 -20.16 13.10 -1.64
C SER A 145 -20.11 14.60 -1.31
N GLY A 146 -20.06 15.43 -2.32
CA GLY A 146 -19.96 16.88 -2.19
C GLY A 146 -18.58 17.41 -1.79
N LYS A 147 -17.58 16.55 -1.65
CA LYS A 147 -16.21 17.02 -1.38
C LYS A 147 -15.54 17.57 -2.63
N GLU A 148 -14.61 18.50 -2.39
CA GLU A 148 -13.86 19.19 -3.42
C GLU A 148 -12.77 18.29 -4.00
N LEU A 149 -12.71 18.15 -5.31
CA LEU A 149 -11.65 17.46 -6.05
C LEU A 149 -10.37 18.30 -6.07
N LYS A 150 -9.22 17.69 -6.23
CA LYS A 150 -7.90 18.35 -6.27
C LYS A 150 -7.50 18.79 -7.68
N SER A 151 -8.10 18.21 -8.72
CA SER A 151 -7.98 18.60 -10.12
C SER A 151 -9.31 18.39 -10.85
N MET A 152 -9.47 19.03 -12.01
CA MET A 152 -10.64 18.81 -12.86
C MET A 152 -10.64 17.38 -13.37
N PRO A 153 -11.79 16.66 -13.34
CA PRO A 153 -11.89 15.31 -13.90
C PRO A 153 -11.36 15.21 -15.33
N GLY A 154 -10.65 14.15 -15.63
CA GLY A 154 -10.04 13.89 -16.94
C GLY A 154 -8.69 14.60 -17.21
N THR A 155 -8.22 15.51 -16.34
CA THR A 155 -7.05 16.36 -16.65
C THR A 155 -5.73 15.86 -16.08
N GLU A 156 -5.74 15.31 -14.87
CA GLU A 156 -4.51 14.91 -14.17
C GLU A 156 -4.63 13.49 -13.63
N TYR A 157 -3.58 12.70 -13.81
CA TYR A 157 -3.45 11.39 -13.15
C TYR A 157 -3.16 11.58 -11.66
N ALA A 158 -3.98 10.98 -10.82
CA ALA A 158 -3.77 10.92 -9.37
C ALA A 158 -4.31 9.60 -8.81
N TYR A 159 -3.40 8.68 -8.49
CA TYR A 159 -3.80 7.39 -7.93
C TYR A 159 -4.65 7.56 -6.67
N SER A 160 -5.83 6.92 -6.66
CA SER A 160 -6.77 7.00 -5.52
C SER A 160 -7.58 5.72 -5.36
N ASN A 161 -7.63 5.21 -4.12
CA ASN A 161 -8.52 4.09 -3.75
C ASN A 161 -10.00 4.47 -3.87
N VAL A 162 -10.33 5.76 -3.74
CA VAL A 162 -11.69 6.29 -3.89
C VAL A 162 -12.31 5.84 -5.21
N ASN A 163 -11.53 5.85 -6.30
CA ASN A 163 -12.02 5.49 -7.63
C ASN A 163 -12.56 4.07 -7.67
N TYR A 164 -11.82 3.12 -7.12
CA TYR A 164 -12.20 1.71 -7.17
C TYR A 164 -13.32 1.34 -6.18
N ASN A 165 -13.40 2.04 -5.05
CA ASN A 165 -14.53 1.88 -4.15
C ASN A 165 -15.82 2.42 -4.79
N LEU A 166 -15.76 3.53 -5.54
CA LEU A 166 -16.91 4.04 -6.31
C LEU A 166 -17.27 3.07 -7.46
N LEU A 167 -16.28 2.48 -8.16
CA LEU A 167 -16.54 1.44 -9.17
C LEU A 167 -17.22 0.21 -8.56
N GLY A 168 -16.82 -0.21 -7.35
CA GLY A 168 -17.51 -1.27 -6.62
C GLY A 168 -18.99 -0.94 -6.34
N LEU A 169 -19.30 0.29 -5.93
CA LEU A 169 -20.68 0.73 -5.72
C LEU A 169 -21.47 0.84 -7.04
N ILE A 170 -20.82 1.24 -8.14
CA ILE A 170 -21.43 1.24 -9.47
C ILE A 170 -21.82 -0.19 -9.89
N ILE A 171 -20.98 -1.18 -9.62
CA ILE A 171 -21.32 -2.60 -9.85
C ILE A 171 -22.58 -2.97 -9.06
N GLU A 172 -22.65 -2.68 -7.75
CA GLU A 172 -23.82 -2.99 -6.92
C GLU A 172 -25.11 -2.33 -7.45
N ASN A 173 -25.04 -1.03 -7.74
CA ASN A 173 -26.21 -0.28 -8.20
C ASN A 173 -26.70 -0.70 -9.59
N THR A 174 -25.78 -1.08 -10.48
CA THR A 174 -26.12 -1.49 -11.84
C THR A 174 -26.72 -2.88 -11.86
N THR A 175 -26.17 -3.82 -11.09
CA THR A 175 -26.57 -5.23 -11.14
C THR A 175 -27.64 -5.62 -10.14
N GLY A 176 -27.76 -4.86 -9.04
CA GLY A 176 -28.59 -5.22 -7.89
C GLY A 176 -28.03 -6.37 -7.06
N MET A 177 -26.83 -6.86 -7.37
CA MET A 177 -26.07 -7.84 -6.60
C MET A 177 -25.14 -7.11 -5.64
N SER A 178 -24.74 -7.75 -4.53
CA SER A 178 -23.61 -7.25 -3.77
C SER A 178 -22.32 -7.31 -4.61
N TYR A 179 -21.34 -6.44 -4.30
CA TYR A 179 -20.05 -6.46 -4.97
C TYR A 179 -19.39 -7.85 -4.93
N ARG A 180 -19.46 -8.53 -3.76
CA ARG A 180 -18.96 -9.89 -3.58
C ARG A 180 -19.64 -10.88 -4.53
N GLU A 181 -20.97 -10.97 -4.51
CA GLU A 181 -21.72 -11.91 -5.36
C GLU A 181 -21.42 -11.70 -6.84
N TYR A 182 -21.33 -10.43 -7.28
CA TYR A 182 -20.99 -10.12 -8.67
C TYR A 182 -19.58 -10.57 -9.04
N MET A 183 -18.58 -10.23 -8.22
CA MET A 183 -17.19 -10.60 -8.49
C MET A 183 -16.98 -12.11 -8.47
N GLU A 184 -17.59 -12.82 -7.55
CA GLU A 184 -17.54 -14.28 -7.49
C GLU A 184 -18.16 -14.92 -8.74
N SER A 185 -19.38 -14.52 -9.12
CA SER A 185 -20.10 -15.15 -10.22
C SER A 185 -19.59 -14.75 -11.62
N GLU A 186 -19.15 -13.51 -11.82
CA GLU A 186 -18.82 -12.97 -13.13
C GLU A 186 -17.31 -12.91 -13.41
N VAL A 187 -16.48 -12.97 -12.36
CA VAL A 187 -15.02 -12.85 -12.52
C VAL A 187 -14.31 -14.11 -12.01
N LEU A 188 -14.51 -14.51 -10.75
CA LEU A 188 -13.70 -15.56 -10.13
C LEU A 188 -14.08 -16.96 -10.65
N VAL A 189 -15.35 -17.34 -10.57
CA VAL A 189 -15.84 -18.65 -11.01
C VAL A 189 -15.57 -18.91 -12.50
N PRO A 190 -15.84 -17.97 -13.44
CA PRO A 190 -15.55 -18.20 -14.86
C PRO A 190 -14.08 -18.43 -15.19
N LEU A 191 -13.17 -17.96 -14.34
CA LEU A 191 -11.72 -18.10 -14.49
C LEU A 191 -11.14 -19.23 -13.63
N ASN A 192 -11.98 -19.99 -12.92
CA ASN A 192 -11.57 -21.06 -11.98
C ASN A 192 -10.59 -20.57 -10.90
N LEU A 193 -10.85 -19.40 -10.32
CA LEU A 193 -10.07 -18.82 -9.22
C LEU A 193 -10.71 -19.21 -7.89
N ASP A 194 -10.66 -20.49 -7.55
CA ASP A 194 -11.46 -21.09 -6.48
C ASP A 194 -10.95 -20.71 -5.07
N ALA A 195 -9.66 -20.40 -4.92
CA ALA A 195 -9.06 -19.99 -3.67
C ALA A 195 -9.10 -18.45 -3.46
N THR A 196 -9.36 -17.68 -4.53
CA THR A 196 -9.42 -16.21 -4.44
C THR A 196 -10.72 -15.77 -3.78
N SER A 197 -10.62 -14.90 -2.77
CA SER A 197 -11.76 -14.41 -1.99
C SER A 197 -11.91 -12.90 -2.07
N VAL A 198 -13.17 -12.46 -2.18
CA VAL A 198 -13.57 -11.04 -2.13
C VAL A 198 -13.69 -10.60 -0.67
N GLY A 199 -12.65 -9.97 -0.12
CA GLY A 199 -12.50 -9.73 1.32
C GLY A 199 -12.04 -10.97 2.06
N THR A 200 -12.25 -11.04 3.38
CA THR A 200 -11.82 -12.17 4.20
C THR A 200 -12.48 -13.48 3.76
N PRO A 201 -11.69 -14.55 3.49
CA PRO A 201 -12.23 -15.87 3.15
C PRO A 201 -13.05 -16.45 4.29
N GLU A 202 -14.04 -17.29 3.96
CA GLU A 202 -14.83 -18.03 4.96
C GLU A 202 -13.97 -19.09 5.66
N ASP A 203 -13.16 -19.83 4.90
CA ASP A 203 -12.14 -20.73 5.44
C ASP A 203 -10.83 -19.96 5.65
N THR A 204 -10.40 -19.89 6.89
CA THR A 204 -9.21 -19.15 7.30
C THR A 204 -7.97 -20.02 7.50
N ASP A 205 -8.07 -21.33 7.33
CA ASP A 205 -6.99 -22.28 7.66
C ASP A 205 -5.74 -22.07 6.79
N HIS A 206 -5.92 -21.55 5.57
CA HIS A 206 -4.82 -21.29 4.64
C HIS A 206 -4.32 -19.83 4.67
N ILE A 207 -4.90 -18.94 5.49
CA ILE A 207 -4.45 -17.56 5.58
C ILE A 207 -3.04 -17.52 6.19
N ILE A 208 -2.10 -17.01 5.43
CA ILE A 208 -0.77 -16.67 5.94
C ILE A 208 -0.88 -15.39 6.75
N THR A 209 -0.74 -15.47 8.07
CA THR A 209 -0.85 -14.32 8.96
C THR A 209 0.11 -13.20 8.53
N GLY A 210 -0.43 -12.00 8.36
CA GLY A 210 0.35 -10.84 8.00
C GLY A 210 1.31 -10.39 9.10
N SER A 211 2.34 -9.64 8.75
CA SER A 211 3.40 -9.23 9.67
C SER A 211 3.71 -7.74 9.59
N ARG A 212 4.29 -7.22 10.66
CA ARG A 212 4.75 -5.83 10.80
C ARG A 212 6.19 -5.78 11.30
N LEU A 213 6.99 -4.89 10.72
CA LEU A 213 8.39 -4.66 11.15
C LEU A 213 8.47 -4.04 12.54
N GLY A 214 9.55 -4.37 13.28
CA GLY A 214 9.92 -3.72 14.51
C GLY A 214 11.27 -4.22 15.02
N PHE A 215 12.18 -3.32 15.37
CA PHE A 215 13.47 -3.66 15.96
C PHE A 215 14.31 -4.65 15.14
N ARG A 216 14.28 -4.51 13.82
CA ARG A 216 14.97 -5.38 12.84
C ARG A 216 14.45 -6.81 12.84
N ASN A 217 13.18 -7.01 13.21
CA ASN A 217 12.49 -8.28 13.19
C ASN A 217 11.05 -8.09 12.67
N THR A 218 10.32 -9.19 12.47
CA THR A 218 8.90 -9.21 12.09
C THR A 218 8.07 -9.73 13.24
N PHE A 219 6.83 -9.25 13.33
CA PHE A 219 5.85 -9.66 14.34
C PHE A 219 4.52 -9.87 13.65
N GLU A 220 3.80 -10.90 14.00
CA GLU A 220 2.43 -11.10 13.54
C GLU A 220 1.59 -9.86 13.76
N TYR A 221 0.83 -9.48 12.75
CA TYR A 221 0.03 -8.28 12.77
C TYR A 221 -1.21 -8.43 11.89
N GLU A 222 -2.36 -8.46 12.53
CA GLU A 222 -3.64 -8.51 11.87
C GLU A 222 -4.24 -7.11 11.74
N VAL A 223 -4.81 -6.84 10.56
CA VAL A 223 -5.51 -5.58 10.28
C VAL A 223 -6.90 -5.93 9.78
N PRO A 224 -7.96 -5.40 10.41
CA PRO A 224 -9.32 -5.65 9.97
C PRO A 224 -9.56 -5.21 8.53
N VAL A 225 -10.28 -6.03 7.77
CA VAL A 225 -10.77 -5.65 6.44
C VAL A 225 -11.84 -4.57 6.59
N ARG A 226 -11.75 -3.53 5.80
CA ARG A 226 -12.75 -2.46 5.72
C ARG A 226 -13.65 -2.77 4.53
N GLU A 227 -14.90 -3.17 4.78
CA GLU A 227 -15.84 -3.65 3.76
C GLU A 227 -15.95 -2.72 2.55
N ALA A 228 -16.18 -1.42 2.78
CA ALA A 228 -16.26 -0.43 1.70
C ALA A 228 -14.92 -0.15 0.98
N SER A 229 -13.83 -0.79 1.37
CA SER A 229 -12.53 -0.66 0.70
C SER A 229 -12.11 -1.95 -0.03
N ILE A 230 -12.93 -2.99 0.03
CA ILE A 230 -12.66 -4.27 -0.64
C ILE A 230 -12.38 -4.07 -2.14
N PRO A 231 -13.17 -3.28 -2.90
CA PRO A 231 -12.93 -3.12 -4.34
C PRO A 231 -11.57 -2.49 -4.70
N ALA A 232 -10.96 -1.77 -3.76
CA ALA A 232 -9.68 -1.10 -3.98
C ALA A 232 -8.47 -1.91 -3.51
N GLY A 233 -8.64 -2.94 -2.62
CA GLY A 233 -7.41 -3.55 -2.10
C GLY A 233 -7.52 -4.63 -1.03
N TYR A 234 -8.61 -5.36 -0.91
CA TYR A 234 -8.76 -6.36 0.15
C TYR A 234 -9.19 -7.75 -0.34
N PHE A 235 -8.81 -8.15 -1.56
CA PHE A 235 -8.91 -9.56 -1.94
C PHE A 235 -7.80 -10.37 -1.28
N TYR A 236 -8.11 -11.63 -1.01
CA TYR A 236 -7.13 -12.65 -0.69
C TYR A 236 -6.96 -13.59 -1.88
N SER A 237 -5.74 -14.00 -2.15
CA SER A 237 -5.43 -14.99 -3.18
C SER A 237 -4.14 -15.71 -2.85
N ASN A 238 -3.88 -16.80 -3.56
CA ASN A 238 -2.64 -17.56 -3.51
C ASN A 238 -1.91 -17.53 -4.85
N THR A 239 -0.71 -18.09 -4.92
CA THR A 239 0.05 -18.09 -6.17
C THR A 239 -0.49 -19.06 -7.21
N ASP A 240 -1.28 -20.05 -6.84
CA ASP A 240 -1.92 -20.98 -7.79
C ASP A 240 -2.99 -20.25 -8.61
N ASP A 241 -3.93 -19.58 -7.93
CA ASP A 241 -4.96 -18.77 -8.58
C ASP A 241 -4.35 -17.58 -9.35
N ILE A 242 -3.32 -16.92 -8.79
CA ILE A 242 -2.64 -15.82 -9.49
C ILE A 242 -1.90 -16.32 -10.73
N GLY A 243 -1.38 -17.55 -10.71
CA GLY A 243 -0.82 -18.19 -11.91
C GLY A 243 -1.89 -18.36 -13.01
N THR A 244 -3.07 -18.84 -12.64
CA THR A 244 -4.24 -18.96 -13.52
C THR A 244 -4.71 -17.58 -14.04
N TRP A 245 -4.82 -16.59 -13.15
CA TRP A 245 -5.14 -15.21 -13.48
C TRP A 245 -4.15 -14.61 -14.48
N MET A 246 -2.85 -14.75 -14.22
CA MET A 246 -1.79 -14.25 -15.07
C MET A 246 -1.78 -14.91 -16.46
N THR A 247 -2.00 -16.23 -16.50
CA THR A 247 -2.16 -16.98 -17.75
C THR A 247 -3.30 -16.42 -18.60
N ALA A 248 -4.47 -16.17 -18.01
CA ALA A 248 -5.61 -15.61 -18.69
C ALA A 248 -5.31 -14.25 -19.35
N TRP A 249 -4.54 -13.38 -18.67
CA TRP A 249 -4.13 -12.08 -19.18
C TRP A 249 -3.08 -12.19 -20.32
N ILE A 250 -2.12 -13.09 -20.17
CA ILE A 250 -1.06 -13.29 -21.18
C ILE A 250 -1.63 -13.92 -22.44
N GLU A 251 -2.48 -14.93 -22.31
CA GLU A 251 -3.04 -15.68 -23.45
C GLU A 251 -4.26 -15.00 -24.10
N GLY A 252 -4.89 -14.03 -23.42
CA GLY A 252 -6.05 -13.31 -23.94
C GLY A 252 -7.29 -14.20 -24.02
N THR A 253 -7.68 -14.82 -22.92
CA THR A 253 -8.80 -15.78 -22.89
C THR A 253 -10.19 -15.13 -22.81
N ASP A 254 -10.27 -13.83 -22.50
CA ASP A 254 -11.52 -13.06 -22.33
C ASP A 254 -11.43 -11.74 -23.12
N THR A 255 -12.44 -11.45 -23.93
CA THR A 255 -12.49 -10.22 -24.75
C THR A 255 -12.43 -8.95 -23.91
N SER A 256 -12.99 -8.95 -22.69
CA SER A 256 -12.93 -7.81 -21.79
C SER A 256 -11.49 -7.54 -21.31
N MET A 257 -10.65 -8.58 -21.22
CA MET A 257 -9.21 -8.41 -20.94
C MET A 257 -8.48 -7.76 -22.12
N ASP A 258 -8.82 -8.14 -23.36
CA ASP A 258 -8.25 -7.53 -24.56
C ASP A 258 -8.66 -6.06 -24.71
N ASP A 259 -9.91 -5.73 -24.36
CA ASP A 259 -10.39 -4.34 -24.32
C ASP A 259 -9.61 -3.51 -23.30
N ILE A 260 -9.29 -4.07 -22.12
CA ILE A 260 -8.47 -3.39 -21.11
C ILE A 260 -7.04 -3.16 -21.61
N ILE A 261 -6.43 -4.17 -22.25
CA ILE A 261 -5.09 -4.01 -22.84
C ILE A 261 -5.08 -2.93 -23.92
N SER A 262 -6.12 -2.89 -24.78
CA SER A 262 -6.32 -1.82 -25.75
C SER A 262 -6.50 -0.46 -25.09
N GLY A 263 -7.24 -0.40 -23.98
CA GLY A 263 -7.43 0.81 -23.18
C GLY A 263 -6.12 1.37 -22.61
N LEU A 264 -5.20 0.52 -22.19
CA LEU A 264 -3.86 0.93 -21.77
C LEU A 264 -3.04 1.59 -22.89
N GLU A 265 -3.36 1.32 -24.14
CA GLU A 265 -2.70 1.94 -25.30
C GLU A 265 -3.32 3.28 -25.69
N THR A 266 -4.63 3.44 -25.48
CA THR A 266 -5.42 4.58 -25.96
C THR A 266 -5.68 5.63 -24.89
N GLU A 267 -5.96 5.22 -23.65
CA GLU A 267 -6.37 6.11 -22.55
C GLU A 267 -5.19 6.54 -21.64
N GLY A 268 -4.03 5.90 -21.78
CA GLY A 268 -2.80 6.22 -21.04
C GLY A 268 -2.24 5.03 -20.27
N ASP A 269 -1.14 5.27 -19.55
CA ASP A 269 -0.37 4.21 -18.89
C ASP A 269 -1.07 3.56 -17.67
N TYR A 270 -2.31 3.93 -17.35
CA TYR A 270 -3.13 3.31 -16.32
C TYR A 270 -4.59 3.16 -16.79
N TYR A 271 -5.09 1.92 -16.79
CA TYR A 271 -6.48 1.63 -17.11
C TYR A 271 -6.97 0.37 -16.40
N ALA A 272 -8.18 0.42 -15.82
CA ALA A 272 -8.89 -0.71 -15.22
C ALA A 272 -8.04 -1.58 -14.26
N GLY A 273 -7.18 -0.95 -13.44
CA GLY A 273 -6.37 -1.65 -12.44
C GLY A 273 -5.03 -2.19 -12.92
N TRP A 274 -4.64 -1.85 -14.13
CA TRP A 274 -3.33 -2.17 -14.68
C TRP A 274 -2.52 -0.92 -15.01
N GLU A 275 -1.21 -1.03 -14.83
CA GLU A 275 -0.21 -0.05 -15.24
C GLU A 275 0.59 -0.61 -16.42
N ARG A 276 0.83 0.22 -17.46
CA ARG A 276 1.73 -0.08 -18.55
C ARG A 276 3.04 0.68 -18.35
N PHE A 277 4.13 -0.03 -18.38
CA PHE A 277 5.47 0.53 -18.20
C PHE A 277 6.13 0.87 -19.54
N ALA A 278 7.18 1.72 -19.48
CA ALA A 278 7.86 2.22 -20.67
C ALA A 278 8.49 1.11 -21.55
N ASP A 279 8.76 -0.06 -20.99
CA ASP A 279 9.26 -1.24 -21.71
C ASP A 279 8.16 -2.14 -22.28
N GLY A 280 6.90 -1.71 -22.20
CA GLY A 280 5.74 -2.43 -22.70
C GLY A 280 5.20 -3.51 -21.76
N THR A 281 5.82 -3.74 -20.61
CA THR A 281 5.31 -4.65 -19.59
C THR A 281 4.06 -4.07 -18.91
N ILE A 282 3.21 -4.95 -18.41
CA ILE A 282 1.98 -4.60 -17.70
C ILE A 282 2.07 -5.20 -16.30
N GLY A 283 1.58 -4.47 -15.30
CA GLY A 283 1.63 -4.96 -13.93
C GLY A 283 0.87 -4.08 -12.95
N HIS A 284 0.87 -4.49 -11.69
CA HIS A 284 0.38 -3.67 -10.57
C HIS A 284 1.06 -4.10 -9.29
N SER A 285 1.33 -3.15 -8.38
CA SER A 285 1.79 -3.43 -7.02
C SER A 285 0.61 -3.49 -6.07
N GLY A 286 0.74 -4.29 -5.01
CA GLY A 286 -0.20 -4.34 -3.91
C GLY A 286 0.47 -4.05 -2.57
N GLY A 287 -0.22 -3.34 -1.69
CA GLY A 287 0.24 -3.08 -0.33
C GLY A 287 -0.92 -2.88 0.62
N THR A 288 -0.89 -3.59 1.72
CA THR A 288 -1.71 -3.38 2.91
C THR A 288 -0.76 -3.15 4.08
N PRO A 289 -1.23 -2.77 5.28
CA PRO A 289 -0.31 -2.54 6.40
C PRO A 289 0.56 -3.75 6.78
N ASN A 290 0.21 -4.95 6.35
CA ASN A 290 0.81 -6.21 6.78
C ASN A 290 1.13 -7.20 5.64
N TYR A 291 0.87 -6.82 4.37
CA TYR A 291 1.24 -7.61 3.18
C TYR A 291 1.78 -6.70 2.09
N SER A 292 2.54 -7.25 1.18
CA SER A 292 2.85 -6.64 -0.12
C SER A 292 2.86 -7.67 -1.23
N SER A 293 2.55 -7.22 -2.43
CA SER A 293 2.47 -8.04 -3.62
C SER A 293 2.90 -7.26 -4.85
N ARG A 294 3.34 -7.97 -5.88
CA ARG A 294 3.65 -7.40 -7.18
C ARG A 294 3.37 -8.43 -8.26
N ILE A 295 2.70 -8.02 -9.32
CA ILE A 295 2.56 -8.79 -10.56
C ILE A 295 3.13 -7.97 -11.72
N VAL A 296 3.85 -8.62 -12.63
CA VAL A 296 4.30 -8.07 -13.90
C VAL A 296 4.26 -9.13 -14.98
N PHE A 297 3.80 -8.79 -16.17
CA PHE A 297 3.78 -9.71 -17.29
C PHE A 297 3.97 -8.99 -18.63
N SER A 298 4.28 -9.77 -19.66
CA SER A 298 4.39 -9.33 -21.04
C SER A 298 3.76 -10.36 -21.98
N ARG A 299 2.77 -9.95 -22.74
CA ARG A 299 2.20 -10.76 -23.82
C ARG A 299 3.21 -11.03 -24.95
N GLU A 300 4.07 -10.06 -25.25
CA GLU A 300 5.09 -10.18 -26.27
C GLU A 300 6.14 -11.24 -25.91
N HIS A 301 6.62 -11.22 -24.66
CA HIS A 301 7.62 -12.15 -24.16
C HIS A 301 7.03 -13.48 -23.70
N GLN A 302 5.69 -13.60 -23.57
CA GLN A 302 5.02 -14.77 -22.97
C GLN A 302 5.61 -15.15 -21.61
N ILE A 303 5.89 -14.13 -20.79
CA ILE A 303 6.47 -14.26 -19.45
C ILE A 303 5.66 -13.44 -18.47
N GLY A 304 5.47 -13.97 -17.27
CA GLY A 304 4.85 -13.27 -16.15
C GLY A 304 5.42 -13.73 -14.82
N VAL A 305 5.44 -12.84 -13.85
CA VAL A 305 5.92 -13.11 -12.48
C VAL A 305 4.98 -12.44 -11.49
N CYS A 306 4.63 -13.15 -10.43
CA CYS A 306 3.99 -12.54 -9.28
C CYS A 306 4.71 -12.94 -7.99
N VAL A 307 4.83 -12.00 -7.06
CA VAL A 307 5.37 -12.17 -5.72
C VAL A 307 4.34 -11.76 -4.70
N LEU A 308 4.05 -12.64 -3.73
CA LEU A 308 3.18 -12.41 -2.59
C LEU A 308 4.00 -12.52 -1.30
N THR A 309 3.81 -11.59 -0.36
CA THR A 309 4.54 -11.58 0.90
C THR A 309 3.65 -11.19 2.07
N ASN A 310 3.90 -11.75 3.25
CA ASN A 310 3.18 -11.42 4.47
C ASN A 310 3.82 -10.27 5.27
N LEU A 311 4.43 -9.32 4.58
CA LEU A 311 5.05 -8.14 5.19
C LEU A 311 4.89 -6.92 4.28
N ASN A 312 4.60 -5.75 4.86
CA ASN A 312 4.59 -4.51 4.08
C ASN A 312 6.01 -3.99 3.84
N VAL A 313 6.58 -4.42 2.71
CA VAL A 313 7.88 -3.97 2.17
C VAL A 313 7.76 -3.80 0.64
N ALA A 314 6.75 -3.04 0.22
CA ALA A 314 6.30 -2.96 -1.16
C ALA A 314 7.44 -2.68 -2.16
N SER A 315 8.32 -1.70 -1.89
CA SER A 315 9.43 -1.38 -2.80
C SER A 315 10.43 -2.54 -2.95
N THR A 316 10.64 -3.32 -1.88
CA THR A 316 11.52 -4.49 -1.94
C THR A 316 10.84 -5.64 -2.68
N THR A 317 9.52 -5.83 -2.47
CA THR A 317 8.70 -6.82 -3.19
C THR A 317 8.65 -6.51 -4.69
N ASP A 318 8.44 -5.24 -5.05
CA ASP A 318 8.47 -4.78 -6.44
C ASP A 318 9.82 -5.08 -7.10
N SER A 319 10.92 -4.80 -6.40
CA SER A 319 12.27 -5.04 -6.95
C SER A 319 12.57 -6.53 -7.10
N LEU A 320 12.13 -7.39 -6.17
CA LEU A 320 12.27 -8.85 -6.32
C LEU A 320 11.53 -9.35 -7.56
N CYS A 321 10.25 -9.01 -7.71
CA CYS A 321 9.44 -9.42 -8.84
C CYS A 321 10.04 -8.93 -10.18
N ASN A 322 10.42 -7.65 -10.24
CA ASN A 322 11.02 -7.07 -11.44
C ASN A 322 12.40 -7.68 -11.77
N ASN A 323 13.21 -8.07 -10.78
CA ASN A 323 14.48 -8.72 -10.99
C ASN A 323 14.31 -10.13 -11.56
N ILE A 324 13.37 -10.91 -11.02
CA ILE A 324 13.03 -12.23 -11.57
C ILE A 324 12.56 -12.10 -13.02
N PHE A 325 11.65 -11.15 -13.30
CA PHE A 325 11.18 -10.89 -14.66
C PHE A 325 12.32 -10.46 -15.61
N ALA A 326 13.24 -9.62 -15.14
CA ALA A 326 14.39 -9.18 -15.91
C ALA A 326 15.32 -10.36 -16.25
N GLU A 327 15.59 -11.26 -15.30
CA GLU A 327 16.39 -12.46 -15.52
C GLU A 327 15.76 -13.36 -16.60
N LEU A 328 14.46 -13.65 -16.49
CA LEU A 328 13.72 -14.48 -17.45
C LEU A 328 13.70 -13.87 -18.87
N THR A 329 13.71 -12.54 -18.98
CA THR A 329 13.76 -11.82 -20.26
C THR A 329 15.18 -11.52 -20.74
N GLY A 330 16.22 -12.09 -20.11
CA GLY A 330 17.63 -11.89 -20.48
C GLY A 330 18.17 -10.48 -20.21
N LYS A 331 17.46 -9.69 -19.38
CA LYS A 331 17.90 -8.37 -18.93
C LYS A 331 18.72 -8.50 -17.64
N THR A 332 19.56 -7.52 -17.36
CA THR A 332 20.34 -7.48 -16.11
C THR A 332 19.42 -7.15 -14.93
N SER A 333 19.40 -7.99 -13.92
CA SER A 333 18.73 -7.71 -12.65
C SER A 333 19.50 -6.67 -11.83
N GLY A 334 18.77 -5.87 -11.04
CA GLY A 334 19.34 -4.93 -10.07
C GLY A 334 19.46 -5.56 -8.68
N GLY A 335 20.00 -4.80 -7.72
CA GLY A 335 19.88 -5.17 -6.30
C GLY A 335 18.47 -4.88 -5.79
N LEU A 336 18.09 -5.54 -4.68
CA LEU A 336 16.82 -5.25 -4.03
C LEU A 336 16.81 -3.82 -3.50
N ILE A 337 15.68 -3.13 -3.69
CA ILE A 337 15.47 -1.77 -3.17
C ILE A 337 15.03 -1.86 -1.71
N CYS A 338 15.70 -1.14 -0.83
CA CYS A 338 15.30 -1.10 0.57
C CYS A 338 14.00 -0.31 0.75
N ASP A 339 13.00 -0.93 1.34
CA ASP A 339 11.70 -0.29 1.59
C ASP A 339 11.79 0.83 2.63
N VAL A 340 10.92 1.84 2.49
CA VAL A 340 10.85 2.99 3.41
C VAL A 340 10.57 2.58 4.85
N TRP A 341 9.73 1.58 5.07
CA TRP A 341 9.42 1.09 6.42
C TRP A 341 10.61 0.37 7.05
N THR A 342 11.42 -0.33 6.25
CA THR A 342 12.69 -0.91 6.71
C THR A 342 13.67 0.17 7.16
N VAL A 343 13.78 1.27 6.40
CA VAL A 343 14.63 2.40 6.79
C VAL A 343 14.12 3.06 8.07
N PHE A 344 12.82 3.28 8.20
CA PHE A 344 12.24 3.81 9.43
C PHE A 344 12.43 2.87 10.62
N ASP A 345 12.32 1.56 10.42
CA ASP A 345 12.62 0.60 11.48
C ASP A 345 14.05 0.72 11.99
N ILE A 346 15.03 0.86 11.10
CA ILE A 346 16.45 1.08 11.48
C ILE A 346 16.60 2.39 12.25
N ILE A 347 16.03 3.48 11.74
CA ILE A 347 16.12 4.81 12.34
C ILE A 347 15.51 4.79 13.75
N PHE A 348 14.26 4.33 13.90
CA PHE A 348 13.55 4.38 15.15
C PHE A 348 14.00 3.31 16.16
N THR A 349 14.57 2.21 15.73
CA THR A 349 15.33 1.30 16.59
C THR A 349 16.54 2.02 17.18
N SER A 350 17.29 2.74 16.35
CA SER A 350 18.44 3.53 16.82
C SER A 350 18.02 4.67 17.75
N VAL A 351 16.93 5.37 17.43
CA VAL A 351 16.32 6.40 18.30
C VAL A 351 15.92 5.81 19.65
N SER A 352 15.35 4.61 19.67
CA SER A 352 14.95 3.94 20.94
C SER A 352 16.16 3.64 21.81
N VAL A 353 17.24 3.09 21.23
CA VAL A 353 18.48 2.76 21.96
C VAL A 353 19.15 4.04 22.50
N LEU A 354 19.28 5.07 21.64
CA LEU A 354 19.86 6.35 22.04
C LEU A 354 19.01 7.08 23.09
N GLY A 355 17.67 7.03 22.96
CA GLY A 355 16.73 7.59 23.93
C GLY A 355 16.93 6.96 25.30
N ILE A 356 16.96 5.63 25.41
CA ILE A 356 17.22 4.94 26.65
C ILE A 356 18.57 5.38 27.26
N ALA A 357 19.63 5.50 26.47
CA ALA A 357 20.91 5.96 26.93
C ALA A 357 20.86 7.42 27.45
N LEU A 358 20.15 8.30 26.73
CA LEU A 358 19.96 9.70 27.15
C LEU A 358 19.08 9.81 28.39
N PHE A 359 18.06 8.96 28.53
CA PHE A 359 17.24 8.85 29.72
C PHE A 359 18.13 8.54 30.96
N ILE A 360 18.93 7.47 30.88
CA ILE A 360 19.84 7.08 31.97
C ILE A 360 20.80 8.23 32.29
N ALA A 361 21.43 8.84 31.29
CA ALA A 361 22.35 9.98 31.50
C ALA A 361 21.67 11.18 32.17
N SER A 362 20.41 11.47 31.77
CA SER A 362 19.62 12.55 32.38
C SER A 362 19.25 12.28 33.82
N MET A 363 19.00 11.01 34.19
CA MET A 363 18.63 10.64 35.55
C MET A 363 19.84 10.74 36.53
N VAL A 364 21.05 10.44 36.07
CA VAL A 364 22.25 10.48 36.94
C VAL A 364 22.93 11.86 37.00
N THR A 365 22.76 12.71 35.97
CA THR A 365 23.40 14.03 35.93
C THR A 365 22.73 15.07 36.83
N LYS A 366 23.54 16.01 37.36
CA LYS A 366 23.06 17.25 37.99
C LYS A 366 23.37 18.48 37.12
N LYS A 367 23.97 18.32 35.94
CA LYS A 367 24.37 19.44 35.07
C LYS A 367 23.14 20.02 34.35
N LYS A 368 22.67 21.19 34.80
CA LYS A 368 21.49 21.88 34.23
C LYS A 368 21.61 22.14 32.74
N GLY A 369 22.78 22.56 32.26
CA GLY A 369 23.02 22.82 30.85
C GLY A 369 22.77 21.56 29.99
N PHE A 370 23.18 20.38 30.45
CA PHE A 370 22.90 19.11 29.77
C PHE A 370 21.41 18.80 29.77
N LEU A 371 20.71 18.93 30.91
CA LEU A 371 19.27 18.66 30.99
C LEU A 371 18.45 19.59 30.08
N ILE A 372 18.79 20.90 30.07
CA ILE A 372 18.10 21.87 29.21
C ILE A 372 18.37 21.55 27.73
N GLY A 373 19.62 21.35 27.34
CA GLY A 373 20.00 21.07 25.95
C GLY A 373 19.35 19.79 25.41
N THR A 374 19.47 18.68 26.19
CA THR A 374 18.87 17.40 25.82
C THR A 374 17.36 17.49 25.77
N GLY A 375 16.69 18.02 26.80
CA GLY A 375 15.24 18.14 26.82
C GLY A 375 14.70 19.01 25.71
N SER A 376 15.37 20.12 25.36
CA SER A 376 14.96 20.99 24.23
C SER A 376 15.13 20.29 22.87
N ALA A 377 16.24 19.57 22.68
CA ALA A 377 16.49 18.84 21.45
C ALA A 377 15.46 17.71 21.23
N LEU A 378 15.17 16.93 22.27
CA LEU A 378 14.19 15.84 22.22
C LEU A 378 12.76 16.37 22.00
N LEU A 379 12.39 17.49 22.64
CA LEU A 379 11.12 18.15 22.43
C LEU A 379 10.96 18.60 20.97
N LEU A 380 11.99 19.30 20.44
CA LEU A 380 11.98 19.75 19.05
C LEU A 380 11.82 18.56 18.08
N LEU A 381 12.57 17.48 18.28
CA LEU A 381 12.50 16.27 17.47
C LEU A 381 11.10 15.64 17.54
N SER A 382 10.53 15.51 18.75
CA SER A 382 9.17 14.95 18.92
C SER A 382 8.11 15.78 18.20
N VAL A 383 8.19 17.12 18.29
CA VAL A 383 7.27 18.03 17.60
C VAL A 383 7.43 17.94 16.08
N LEU A 384 8.67 17.86 15.58
CA LEU A 384 8.93 17.71 14.15
C LEU A 384 8.37 16.40 13.62
N ILE A 385 8.58 15.28 14.30
CA ILE A 385 8.01 13.99 13.91
C ILE A 385 6.47 14.08 13.88
N PHE A 386 5.85 14.61 14.94
CA PHE A 386 4.40 14.72 15.03
C PHE A 386 3.76 15.57 13.93
N ILE A 387 4.45 16.63 13.46
CA ILE A 387 3.95 17.53 12.43
C ILE A 387 4.30 17.04 11.02
N LEU A 388 5.56 16.60 10.80
CA LEU A 388 6.04 16.31 9.45
C LEU A 388 5.51 14.99 8.88
N PHE A 389 5.36 13.95 9.71
CA PHE A 389 4.89 12.65 9.23
C PHE A 389 3.49 12.72 8.62
N PRO A 390 2.47 13.34 9.24
CA PRO A 390 1.17 13.55 8.61
C PRO A 390 1.24 14.28 7.26
N VAL A 391 2.11 15.30 7.16
CA VAL A 391 2.28 16.07 5.92
C VAL A 391 2.94 15.23 4.82
N ILE A 392 3.94 14.41 5.16
CA ILE A 392 4.67 13.57 4.21
C ILE A 392 3.76 12.45 3.68
N PHE A 393 3.08 11.74 4.57
CA PHE A 393 2.28 10.57 4.21
C PHE A 393 0.83 10.91 3.82
N GLY A 394 0.35 12.13 4.06
CA GLY A 394 -1.03 12.53 3.75
C GLY A 394 -2.08 11.81 4.60
N ALA A 395 -1.70 11.33 5.77
CA ALA A 395 -2.55 10.60 6.71
C ALA A 395 -2.39 11.13 8.13
N GLY A 396 -3.36 10.86 9.02
CA GLY A 396 -3.28 11.27 10.42
C GLY A 396 -2.12 10.60 11.16
N PHE A 397 -1.50 11.29 12.14
CA PHE A 397 -0.42 10.71 12.93
C PHE A 397 -0.78 9.36 13.56
N LYS A 398 -2.03 9.23 14.05
CA LYS A 398 -2.54 7.98 14.63
C LYS A 398 -2.57 6.84 13.61
N GLU A 399 -3.04 7.10 12.40
CA GLU A 399 -3.08 6.13 11.30
C GLU A 399 -1.66 5.66 10.94
N ILE A 400 -0.74 6.62 10.77
CA ILE A 400 0.65 6.29 10.47
C ILE A 400 1.27 5.45 11.59
N ALA A 401 1.16 5.91 12.84
CA ALA A 401 1.85 5.29 13.97
C ALA A 401 1.33 3.91 14.35
N PHE A 402 0.00 3.71 14.28
CA PHE A 402 -0.63 2.49 14.79
C PHE A 402 -0.99 1.49 13.69
N ILE A 403 -1.11 1.93 12.43
CA ILE A 403 -1.51 1.05 11.33
C ILE A 403 -0.32 0.74 10.41
N TRP A 404 0.42 1.76 9.94
CA TRP A 404 1.40 1.60 8.85
C TRP A 404 2.85 1.47 9.31
N ALA A 405 3.30 2.31 10.25
CA ALA A 405 4.72 2.40 10.59
C ALA A 405 5.21 1.21 11.42
N PRO A 406 6.50 0.86 11.41
CA PRO A 406 7.08 -0.20 12.23
C PRO A 406 6.83 0.00 13.71
N TRP A 407 6.79 -1.08 14.50
CA TRP A 407 6.66 -1.01 15.97
C TRP A 407 7.74 -0.16 16.65
N SER A 408 8.93 -0.13 16.07
CA SER A 408 10.03 0.74 16.53
C SER A 408 9.68 2.23 16.44
N PHE A 409 8.85 2.64 15.46
CA PHE A 409 8.41 4.04 15.31
C PHE A 409 7.64 4.53 16.53
N ILE A 410 6.54 3.83 16.87
CA ILE A 410 5.72 4.24 18.02
C ILE A 410 6.49 4.13 19.34
N THR A 411 7.29 3.07 19.49
CA THR A 411 8.11 2.88 20.69
C THR A 411 9.17 3.97 20.82
N GLY A 412 9.89 4.27 19.73
CA GLY A 412 10.87 5.35 19.71
C GLY A 412 10.25 6.72 20.02
N PHE A 413 9.07 6.99 19.44
CA PHE A 413 8.34 8.23 19.72
C PHE A 413 7.90 8.33 21.19
N ILE A 414 7.38 7.25 21.78
CA ILE A 414 7.02 7.22 23.22
C ILE A 414 8.24 7.45 24.09
N ILE A 415 9.39 6.82 23.79
CA ILE A 415 10.65 7.03 24.52
C ILE A 415 11.06 8.50 24.46
N LEU A 416 11.06 9.13 23.28
CA LEU A 416 11.40 10.55 23.12
C LEU A 416 10.53 11.46 24.00
N VAL A 417 9.21 11.26 23.97
CA VAL A 417 8.24 12.06 24.76
C VAL A 417 8.45 11.82 26.25
N THR A 418 8.68 10.58 26.66
CA THR A 418 8.95 10.22 28.07
C THR A 418 10.25 10.90 28.57
N ASP A 419 11.28 10.88 27.73
CA ASP A 419 12.57 11.54 28.06
C ASP A 419 12.40 13.05 28.26
N VAL A 420 11.61 13.72 27.42
CA VAL A 420 11.28 15.15 27.57
C VAL A 420 10.65 15.40 28.93
N VAL A 421 9.63 14.63 29.31
CA VAL A 421 8.90 14.77 30.56
C VAL A 421 9.85 14.53 31.78
N CYS A 422 10.57 13.41 31.76
CA CYS A 422 11.46 13.03 32.86
C CYS A 422 12.63 14.01 33.00
N THR A 423 13.20 14.52 31.93
CA THR A 423 14.26 15.53 31.95
C THR A 423 13.75 16.86 32.53
N ALA A 424 12.51 17.27 32.18
CA ALA A 424 11.88 18.45 32.75
C ALA A 424 11.65 18.33 34.27
N ILE A 425 11.12 17.17 34.70
CA ILE A 425 10.96 16.89 36.16
C ILE A 425 12.30 16.93 36.87
N LYS A 426 13.33 16.27 36.32
CA LYS A 426 14.68 16.26 36.93
C LYS A 426 15.26 17.66 37.04
N LEU A 427 15.04 18.51 36.04
CA LEU A 427 15.50 19.91 36.07
C LEU A 427 14.86 20.69 37.20
N VAL A 428 13.58 20.48 37.52
CA VAL A 428 12.88 21.10 38.65
C VAL A 428 13.49 20.63 39.97
N VAL A 429 13.73 19.33 40.12
CA VAL A 429 14.35 18.76 41.34
C VAL A 429 15.73 19.34 41.56
N VAL A 430 16.60 19.39 40.55
CA VAL A 430 17.96 19.96 40.67
C VAL A 430 17.92 21.45 41.03
N LYS A 431 16.95 22.22 40.51
CA LYS A 431 16.76 23.63 40.92
C LYS A 431 16.33 23.77 42.40
N ALA A 432 15.43 22.90 42.88
CA ALA A 432 14.94 22.91 44.24
C ALA A 432 16.05 22.58 45.24
N ASP A 433 16.90 21.61 44.96
CA ASP A 433 18.01 21.21 45.80
C ASP A 433 19.06 22.36 45.97
N GLU A 434 19.36 23.08 44.90
CA GLU A 434 20.28 24.24 44.98
C GLU A 434 19.66 25.42 45.73
N GLY A 435 18.36 25.60 45.72
CA GLY A 435 17.66 26.60 46.52
C GLY A 435 17.78 26.31 48.01
N ARG A 436 17.68 25.05 48.40
CA ARG A 436 17.84 24.60 49.81
C ARG A 436 19.26 24.75 50.31
N THR A 437 20.27 24.48 49.49
CA THR A 437 21.68 24.62 49.87
C THR A 437 22.15 26.08 49.96
N LYS A 438 21.41 27.06 49.45
CA LYS A 438 21.73 28.49 49.55
C LYS A 438 21.05 29.18 50.73
N THR A 439 20.06 28.55 51.37
CA THR A 439 19.29 29.10 52.50
C THR A 439 19.63 28.43 53.87
N GLY A 440 20.45 27.39 53.88
CA GLY A 440 21.04 26.78 55.06
C GLY A 440 22.55 27.13 55.18
#